data_95496d0af52d987abf065dfeca567818
#
_entry.id   95496d0af52d987abf065dfeca567818
#
_cell.length_a   1.000
_cell.length_b   1.000
_cell.length_c   1.000
_cell.angle_alpha   90.00
_cell.angle_beta   90.00
_cell.angle_gamma   90.00
#
_symmetry.space_group_name_H-M   'P 1'
#
loop_
_entity.id
_entity.type
_entity.pdbx_description
1 polymer ?
#
loop_
_entity_poly.entity_id
_entity_poly.type
_entity_poly.pdbx_seq_one_letter_code
_entity_poly.pdbx_strand_id
1 'polypeptide(L)'
;MQEIVANTEEAAHEKHIPVVKVEGNIVHVEVGSVAHPMLDVHYIEWIALETKNGNQRKVLKPGDEPKADFALVPGDEVVACYAYCNLHGLWVAK
;
A
#
# COMPACT_ATOMS: atom_id res chain seq x y z
N MET A 1 -10.87 -18.05 -11.57
CA MET A 1 -10.46 -16.78 -10.94
C MET A 1 -8.99 -16.53 -11.23
N GLN A 2 -8.67 -15.35 -11.71
CA GLN A 2 -7.26 -15.03 -12.01
C GLN A 2 -6.54 -14.51 -10.76
N GLU A 3 -5.32 -14.98 -10.59
CA GLU A 3 -4.45 -14.45 -9.56
C GLU A 3 -3.85 -13.12 -10.00
N ILE A 4 -3.84 -12.12 -9.11
CA ILE A 4 -3.21 -10.85 -9.37
C ILE A 4 -1.75 -10.93 -8.92
N VAL A 5 -0.84 -10.71 -9.85
CA VAL A 5 0.61 -10.74 -9.56
C VAL A 5 1.09 -9.30 -9.39
N ALA A 6 1.63 -9.00 -8.20
CA ALA A 6 2.07 -7.65 -7.85
C ALA A 6 3.28 -7.22 -8.67
N ASN A 7 3.37 -5.91 -8.93
CA ASN A 7 4.51 -5.25 -9.59
C ASN A 7 4.75 -5.70 -11.03
N THR A 8 3.75 -6.30 -11.71
CA THR A 8 3.93 -6.79 -13.07
C THR A 8 3.50 -5.80 -14.15
N GLU A 9 2.78 -4.76 -13.76
CA GLU A 9 2.35 -3.72 -14.70
C GLU A 9 3.52 -2.81 -15.07
N GLU A 10 3.65 -2.46 -16.36
CA GLU A 10 4.64 -1.48 -16.80
C GLU A 10 4.15 -0.06 -16.47
N ALA A 11 4.45 0.40 -15.27
CA ALA A 11 4.07 1.71 -14.79
C ALA A 11 5.22 2.28 -13.94
N ALA A 12 5.09 3.53 -13.53
CA ALA A 12 6.11 4.19 -12.72
C ALA A 12 6.19 3.53 -11.33
N HIS A 13 7.23 2.73 -11.10
CA HIS A 13 7.44 2.02 -9.83
C HIS A 13 7.53 2.99 -8.65
N GLU A 14 8.20 4.14 -8.84
CA GLU A 14 8.36 5.15 -7.80
C GLU A 14 7.03 5.77 -7.33
N LYS A 15 5.96 5.62 -8.11
CA LYS A 15 4.62 6.11 -7.76
C LYS A 15 3.71 5.02 -7.20
N HIS A 16 4.06 3.75 -7.35
CA HIS A 16 3.17 2.64 -7.04
C HIS A 16 3.67 1.75 -5.91
N ILE A 17 4.98 1.53 -5.80
CA ILE A 17 5.51 0.65 -4.74
C ILE A 17 5.38 1.36 -3.39
N PRO A 18 4.68 0.76 -2.41
CA PRO A 18 4.54 1.38 -1.09
C PRO A 18 5.88 1.60 -0.41
N VAL A 19 6.02 2.75 0.23
CA VAL A 19 7.18 3.07 1.06
C VAL A 19 6.74 2.89 2.52
N VAL A 20 7.42 1.99 3.24
CA VAL A 20 7.05 1.59 4.60
C VAL A 20 8.08 2.12 5.59
N LYS A 21 7.61 2.81 6.63
CA LYS A 21 8.45 3.30 7.70
C LYS A 21 7.85 2.87 9.04
N VAL A 22 8.64 2.18 9.85
CA VAL A 22 8.19 1.70 11.16
C VAL A 22 8.77 2.58 12.26
N GLU A 23 7.89 3.11 13.11
CA GLU A 23 8.27 3.90 14.29
C GLU A 23 7.59 3.29 15.52
N GLY A 24 8.38 2.60 16.36
CA GLY A 24 7.83 1.88 17.50
C GLY A 24 6.84 0.81 17.02
N ASN A 25 5.59 0.92 17.43
CA ASN A 25 4.53 0.01 16.99
C ASN A 25 3.59 0.63 15.95
N ILE A 26 3.99 1.76 15.35
CA ILE A 26 3.22 2.40 14.29
C ILE A 26 3.93 2.21 12.96
N VAL A 27 3.20 1.79 11.93
CA VAL A 27 3.70 1.61 10.58
C VAL A 27 3.11 2.71 9.69
N HIS A 28 3.97 3.56 9.14
CA HIS A 28 3.58 4.60 8.20
C HIS A 28 3.81 4.10 6.79
N VAL A 29 2.80 4.19 5.95
CA VAL A 29 2.86 3.75 4.55
C VAL A 29 2.50 4.92 3.64
N GLU A 30 3.35 5.18 2.65
CA GLU A 30 3.05 6.13 1.58
C GLU A 30 3.17 5.41 0.25
N VAL A 31 2.25 5.69 -0.68
CA VAL A 31 2.31 5.14 -2.03
C VAL A 31 2.70 6.26 -2.97
N GLY A 32 3.86 6.29 -3.51
CA GLY A 32 5.13 5.62 -3.40
C GLY A 32 6.17 6.65 -2.98
N SER A 33 7.43 6.54 -3.35
CA SER A 33 8.47 7.54 -3.06
C SER A 33 8.15 8.89 -3.73
N VAL A 34 7.47 8.85 -4.87
CA VAL A 34 6.82 10.02 -5.48
C VAL A 34 5.31 9.82 -5.30
N ALA A 35 4.62 10.78 -4.71
CA ALA A 35 3.22 10.63 -4.35
C ALA A 35 2.35 10.22 -5.54
N HIS A 36 1.59 9.13 -5.35
CA HIS A 36 0.66 8.65 -6.37
C HIS A 36 -0.53 9.61 -6.51
N PRO A 37 -1.03 9.86 -7.74
CA PRO A 37 -2.22 10.68 -7.91
C PRO A 37 -3.45 10.05 -7.23
N MET A 38 -4.37 10.90 -6.79
CA MET A 38 -5.62 10.49 -6.14
C MET A 38 -6.79 11.21 -6.82
N LEU A 39 -6.95 10.94 -8.14
CA LEU A 39 -7.99 11.52 -8.98
C LEU A 39 -9.13 10.52 -9.16
N ASP A 40 -10.32 11.00 -9.50
CA ASP A 40 -11.50 10.14 -9.70
C ASP A 40 -11.25 8.97 -10.65
N VAL A 41 -10.43 9.18 -11.67
CA VAL A 41 -10.16 8.17 -12.71
C VAL A 41 -8.84 7.43 -12.49
N HIS A 42 -8.01 7.87 -11.57
CA HIS A 42 -6.69 7.27 -11.30
C HIS A 42 -6.31 7.49 -9.84
N TYR A 43 -6.45 6.45 -9.03
CA TYR A 43 -6.20 6.56 -7.58
C TYR A 43 -5.85 5.20 -6.97
N ILE A 44 -5.26 5.26 -5.79
CA ILE A 44 -5.00 4.07 -4.97
C ILE A 44 -6.30 3.72 -4.23
N GLU A 45 -6.84 2.54 -4.49
CA GLU A 45 -8.12 2.12 -3.91
C GLU A 45 -7.98 1.65 -2.47
N TRP A 46 -6.86 1.01 -2.13
CA TRP A 46 -6.61 0.57 -0.77
C TRP A 46 -5.12 0.30 -0.55
N ILE A 47 -4.75 0.31 0.74
CA ILE A 47 -3.42 -0.07 1.22
C ILE A 47 -3.64 -1.19 2.23
N ALA A 48 -2.91 -2.29 2.09
CA ALA A 48 -3.01 -3.43 3.00
C ALA A 48 -1.64 -3.76 3.58
N LEU A 49 -1.62 -3.98 4.89
CA LEU A 49 -0.41 -4.37 5.61
C LEU A 49 -0.54 -5.83 6.01
N GLU A 50 0.39 -6.66 5.59
CA GLU A 50 0.51 -8.04 6.04
C GLU A 50 1.53 -8.11 7.15
N THR A 51 1.15 -8.70 8.28
CA THR A 51 2.04 -8.88 9.42
C THR A 51 2.12 -10.35 9.79
N LYS A 52 3.03 -10.69 10.69
CA LYS A 52 3.22 -12.06 11.17
C LYS A 52 1.94 -12.66 11.76
N ASN A 53 1.10 -11.82 12.40
CA ASN A 53 -0.11 -12.27 13.10
C ASN A 53 -1.41 -11.98 12.34
N GLY A 54 -1.35 -11.43 11.14
CA GLY A 54 -2.56 -11.14 10.38
C GLY A 54 -2.36 -10.04 9.35
N ASN A 55 -3.43 -9.33 9.03
CA ASN A 55 -3.35 -8.22 8.10
C ASN A 55 -4.35 -7.11 8.46
N GLN A 56 -4.06 -5.90 7.95
CA GLN A 56 -4.91 -4.73 8.11
C GLN A 56 -5.06 -4.06 6.75
N ARG A 57 -6.19 -3.41 6.53
CA ARG A 57 -6.45 -2.72 5.27
C ARG A 57 -7.11 -1.37 5.53
N LYS A 58 -6.66 -0.36 4.76
CA LYS A 58 -7.33 0.93 4.72
C LYS A 58 -7.83 1.18 3.30
N VAL A 59 -9.12 1.41 3.15
CA VAL A 59 -9.75 1.76 1.89
C VAL A 59 -9.65 3.27 1.68
N LEU A 60 -9.20 3.67 0.50
CA LEU A 60 -9.05 5.06 0.11
C LEU A 60 -10.05 5.42 -0.99
N LYS A 61 -10.28 6.70 -1.17
CA LYS A 61 -11.11 7.23 -2.24
C LYS A 61 -10.43 8.44 -2.87
N PRO A 62 -10.84 8.85 -4.07
CA PRO A 62 -10.28 10.03 -4.72
C PRO A 62 -10.32 11.24 -3.80
N GLY A 63 -9.23 12.00 -3.76
CA GLY A 63 -9.08 13.14 -2.89
C GLY A 63 -8.41 12.84 -1.55
N ASP A 64 -8.35 11.57 -1.14
CA ASP A 64 -7.60 11.17 0.05
C ASP A 64 -6.10 11.23 -0.24
N GLU A 65 -5.30 11.35 0.80
CA GLU A 65 -3.84 11.23 0.63
C GLU A 65 -3.46 9.76 0.41
N PRO A 66 -2.48 9.46 -0.48
CA PRO A 66 -2.07 8.08 -0.78
C PRO A 66 -1.18 7.52 0.32
N LYS A 67 -1.69 7.49 1.54
CA LYS A 67 -0.95 7.00 2.70
C LYS A 67 -1.88 6.43 3.76
N ALA A 68 -1.30 5.62 4.64
CA ALA A 68 -2.03 5.00 5.75
C ALA A 68 -1.08 4.75 6.91
N ASP A 69 -1.63 4.81 8.13
CA ASP A 69 -0.91 4.44 9.34
C ASP A 69 -1.59 3.21 9.94
N PHE A 70 -0.79 2.24 10.36
CA PHE A 70 -1.27 1.01 10.99
C PHE A 70 -0.60 0.84 12.34
N ALA A 71 -1.32 0.27 13.30
CA ALA A 71 -0.77 -0.04 14.62
C ALA A 71 -0.47 -1.54 14.72
N LEU A 72 0.70 -1.88 15.25
CA LEU A 72 1.09 -3.26 15.53
C LEU A 72 0.89 -3.56 17.01
N VAL A 73 0.41 -4.76 17.31
CA VAL A 73 0.46 -5.27 18.68
C VAL A 73 1.90 -5.61 19.07
N PRO A 74 2.26 -5.58 20.36
CA PRO A 74 3.61 -5.94 20.78
C PRO A 74 4.03 -7.32 20.27
N GLY A 75 5.21 -7.40 19.67
CA GLY A 75 5.75 -8.64 19.11
C GLY A 75 5.37 -8.94 17.68
N ASP A 76 4.48 -8.15 17.09
CA ASP A 76 4.12 -8.33 15.68
C ASP A 76 5.18 -7.68 14.77
N GLU A 77 5.27 -8.18 13.53
CA GLU A 77 6.27 -7.72 12.56
C GLU A 77 5.64 -7.57 11.19
N VAL A 78 6.10 -6.56 10.43
CA VAL A 78 5.68 -6.33 9.06
C VAL A 78 6.29 -7.41 8.16
N VAL A 79 5.45 -8.06 7.36
CA VAL A 79 5.87 -9.03 6.35
C VAL A 79 5.87 -8.38 4.96
N ALA A 80 4.80 -7.68 4.61
CA ALA A 80 4.67 -7.04 3.31
C ALA A 80 3.63 -5.93 3.38
N CYS A 81 3.74 -4.97 2.46
CA CYS A 81 2.72 -3.93 2.32
C CYS A 81 2.28 -3.87 0.86
N TYR A 82 0.98 -3.84 0.65
CA TYR A 82 0.37 -3.84 -0.68
C TYR A 82 -0.39 -2.55 -0.92
N ALA A 83 -0.41 -2.11 -2.17
CA ALA A 83 -1.27 -1.03 -2.62
C ALA A 83 -1.92 -1.42 -3.94
N TYR A 84 -3.18 -1.09 -4.11
CA TYR A 84 -3.91 -1.39 -5.35
C TYR A 84 -4.31 -0.11 -6.06
N CYS A 85 -3.79 0.05 -7.29
CA CYS A 85 -4.14 1.17 -8.16
C CYS A 85 -5.22 0.71 -9.14
N ASN A 86 -6.28 1.51 -9.32
CA ASN A 86 -7.39 1.14 -10.20
C ASN A 86 -6.98 0.98 -11.67
N LEU A 87 -5.90 1.63 -12.11
CA LEU A 87 -5.40 1.52 -13.48
C LEU A 87 -4.20 0.58 -13.64
N HIS A 88 -3.32 0.50 -12.64
CA HIS A 88 -2.04 -0.19 -12.76
C HIS A 88 -1.89 -1.42 -11.86
N GLY A 89 -2.96 -1.82 -11.19
CA GLY A 89 -3.00 -3.09 -10.47
C GLY A 89 -2.35 -3.09 -9.09
N LEU A 90 -1.90 -4.27 -8.69
CA LEU A 90 -1.38 -4.54 -7.35
C LEU A 90 0.13 -4.34 -7.27
N TRP A 91 0.57 -3.66 -6.22
CA TRP A 91 1.98 -3.37 -5.95
C TRP A 91 2.34 -3.81 -4.54
N VAL A 92 3.56 -4.29 -4.35
CA VAL A 92 4.02 -4.80 -3.05
C VAL A 92 5.42 -4.34 -2.71
N ALA A 93 5.62 -4.01 -1.43
CA ALA A 93 6.93 -3.82 -0.81
C ALA A 93 7.10 -4.89 0.28
N LYS A 94 8.23 -5.58 0.29
CA LYS A 94 8.54 -6.62 1.28
C LYS A 94 9.72 -6.25 2.14
#